data_79e842d38cd64fae6ea40136328535a5
#
_entry.id   79e842d38cd64fae6ea40136328535a5
#
_cell.length_a   1.000
_cell.length_b   1.000
_cell.length_c   1.000
_cell.angle_alpha   90.00
_cell.angle_beta   90.00
_cell.angle_gamma   90.00
#
_symmetry.space_group_name_H-M   'P 1'
#
loop_
_entity.id
_entity.type
_entity.pdbx_description
1 polymer ?
#
loop_
_entity_poly.entity_id
_entity_poly.type
_entity_poly.pdbx_seq_one_letter_code
_entity_poly.pdbx_strand_id
1 'polypeptide(L)'
;MVTVGQILWQPTEEWIANSNLQQYRLWLKRERNLEFASYQEMRRWSIEHLDDFWQSIWDYFRIEAIAPPTAVFGKRTMPGAEWFPGARLNWAQHIMRNEKPGKTALLHCSETQPLAELDWTTLASNVRKLATQLRALGIKPGDRVAAYLPNIPEAVTALLATASIGAIWSSCSPDFGTPSVLDRLSQISPKVLFCCDGYQYKGKPFNRKQEVEAIIKALPSLDKVIYLPYLDKSDTTPPVASALLWQDVMSGPAVSAAEFTFEQVPFGHPLWILFSSGTTGLPKAIVHGHGGILLEHHKLSSLHYDLKPDDRMFFFTTTGWMMWNFVCCSMLVEARPILYDGNPTWPEADTLWKMTDDAGAR
;
A
#
# COMPACT_ATOMS: atom_id res chain seq x y z
N MET A 1 -28.41 -31.14 -6.56
CA MET A 1 -26.96 -31.35 -6.28
C MET A 1 -26.18 -30.74 -7.41
N VAL A 2 -25.13 -29.95 -7.08
CA VAL A 2 -24.23 -29.36 -8.08
C VAL A 2 -23.30 -30.47 -8.59
N THR A 3 -23.19 -30.61 -9.91
CA THR A 3 -22.29 -31.58 -10.54
C THR A 3 -20.90 -31.01 -10.71
N VAL A 4 -19.84 -31.83 -10.57
CA VAL A 4 -18.45 -31.40 -10.82
C VAL A 4 -18.33 -30.86 -12.25
N GLY A 5 -17.78 -29.65 -12.41
CA GLY A 5 -17.64 -28.98 -13.72
C GLY A 5 -18.86 -28.15 -14.16
N GLN A 6 -19.93 -28.13 -13.37
CA GLN A 6 -21.07 -27.25 -13.65
C GLN A 6 -20.69 -25.77 -13.43
N ILE A 7 -21.01 -24.94 -14.42
CA ILE A 7 -20.88 -23.48 -14.27
C ILE A 7 -21.93 -22.99 -13.28
N LEU A 8 -21.48 -22.43 -12.16
CA LEU A 8 -22.36 -21.91 -11.11
C LEU A 8 -22.73 -20.45 -11.34
N TRP A 9 -21.87 -19.69 -11.99
CA TRP A 9 -22.08 -18.30 -12.31
C TRP A 9 -21.29 -17.91 -13.54
N GLN A 10 -21.80 -16.98 -14.30
CA GLN A 10 -21.07 -16.29 -15.37
C GLN A 10 -21.57 -14.83 -15.44
N PRO A 11 -20.72 -13.87 -15.85
CA PRO A 11 -21.12 -12.49 -15.97
C PRO A 11 -22.17 -12.31 -17.06
N THR A 12 -23.09 -11.37 -16.88
CA THR A 12 -24.04 -10.96 -17.91
C THR A 12 -23.32 -10.20 -19.04
N GLU A 13 -23.94 -10.11 -20.21
CA GLU A 13 -23.40 -9.32 -21.33
C GLU A 13 -23.22 -7.85 -20.93
N GLU A 14 -24.14 -7.29 -20.14
CA GLU A 14 -24.05 -5.93 -19.62
C GLU A 14 -22.84 -5.77 -18.68
N TRP A 15 -22.61 -6.73 -17.78
CA TRP A 15 -21.42 -6.72 -16.92
C TRP A 15 -20.14 -6.74 -17.74
N ILE A 16 -20.06 -7.65 -18.71
CA ILE A 16 -18.89 -7.75 -19.62
C ILE A 16 -18.67 -6.42 -20.36
N ALA A 17 -19.74 -5.84 -20.94
CA ALA A 17 -19.65 -4.59 -21.69
C ALA A 17 -19.15 -3.40 -20.83
N ASN A 18 -19.53 -3.37 -19.55
CA ASN A 18 -19.17 -2.33 -18.59
C ASN A 18 -17.87 -2.60 -17.82
N SER A 19 -17.22 -3.74 -18.05
CA SER A 19 -15.97 -4.07 -17.34
C SER A 19 -14.80 -3.20 -17.80
N ASN A 20 -13.86 -2.91 -16.88
CA ASN A 20 -12.64 -2.17 -17.21
C ASN A 20 -11.79 -2.92 -18.24
N LEU A 21 -11.79 -4.25 -18.21
CA LEU A 21 -11.10 -5.06 -19.22
C LEU A 21 -11.68 -4.82 -20.61
N GLN A 22 -13.01 -4.73 -20.75
CA GLN A 22 -13.64 -4.42 -22.03
C GLN A 22 -13.33 -2.98 -22.47
N GLN A 23 -13.33 -2.01 -21.55
CA GLN A 23 -12.92 -0.64 -21.85
C GLN A 23 -11.47 -0.58 -22.34
N TYR A 24 -10.57 -1.33 -21.72
CA TYR A 24 -9.18 -1.44 -22.17
C TYR A 24 -9.08 -2.09 -23.55
N ARG A 25 -9.87 -3.14 -23.86
CA ARG A 25 -9.92 -3.75 -25.19
C ARG A 25 -10.39 -2.76 -26.27
N LEU A 26 -11.41 -1.97 -25.95
CA LEU A 26 -11.90 -0.93 -26.86
C LEU A 26 -10.85 0.17 -27.07
N TRP A 27 -10.12 0.54 -26.03
CA TRP A 27 -9.00 1.46 -26.12
C TRP A 27 -7.87 0.90 -27.00
N LEU A 28 -7.49 -0.36 -26.82
CA LEU A 28 -6.47 -1.02 -27.66
C LEU A 28 -6.89 -1.02 -29.14
N LYS A 29 -8.16 -1.30 -29.44
CA LYS A 29 -8.68 -1.24 -30.80
C LYS A 29 -8.56 0.17 -31.38
N ARG A 30 -8.96 1.19 -30.63
CA ARG A 30 -8.97 2.59 -31.05
C ARG A 30 -7.57 3.19 -31.19
N GLU A 31 -6.73 3.01 -30.18
CA GLU A 31 -5.44 3.71 -30.09
C GLU A 31 -4.27 2.90 -30.65
N ARG A 32 -4.40 1.59 -30.78
CA ARG A 32 -3.33 0.69 -31.20
C ARG A 32 -3.69 -0.17 -32.42
N ASN A 33 -4.93 -0.07 -32.91
CA ASN A 33 -5.48 -0.91 -33.98
C ASN A 33 -5.33 -2.41 -33.68
N LEU A 34 -5.46 -2.79 -32.38
CA LEU A 34 -5.41 -4.17 -31.90
C LEU A 34 -6.79 -4.66 -31.53
N GLU A 35 -7.24 -5.72 -32.19
CA GLU A 35 -8.52 -6.36 -31.94
C GLU A 35 -8.32 -7.83 -31.63
N PHE A 36 -8.98 -8.33 -30.61
CA PHE A 36 -8.86 -9.72 -30.14
C PHE A 36 -10.21 -10.39 -30.18
N ALA A 37 -10.32 -11.54 -30.83
CA ALA A 37 -11.54 -12.33 -30.88
C ALA A 37 -11.90 -12.95 -29.52
N SER A 38 -10.93 -13.15 -28.63
CA SER A 38 -11.13 -13.77 -27.32
C SER A 38 -10.16 -13.22 -26.27
N TYR A 39 -10.49 -13.45 -24.99
CA TYR A 39 -9.56 -13.20 -23.87
C TYR A 39 -8.26 -14.00 -24.02
N GLN A 40 -8.33 -15.24 -24.49
CA GLN A 40 -7.14 -16.08 -24.67
C GLN A 40 -6.19 -15.54 -25.75
N GLU A 41 -6.71 -14.95 -26.79
CA GLU A 41 -5.90 -14.29 -27.82
C GLU A 41 -5.21 -13.04 -27.24
N MET A 42 -5.95 -12.18 -26.54
CA MET A 42 -5.38 -11.03 -25.83
C MET A 42 -4.34 -11.44 -24.81
N ARG A 43 -4.59 -12.50 -24.02
CA ARG A 43 -3.62 -13.06 -23.08
C ARG A 43 -2.36 -13.54 -23.79
N ARG A 44 -2.49 -14.22 -24.93
CA ARG A 44 -1.35 -14.66 -25.71
C ARG A 44 -0.52 -13.48 -26.19
N TRP A 45 -1.16 -12.46 -26.75
CA TRP A 45 -0.50 -11.23 -27.14
C TRP A 45 0.26 -10.59 -25.97
N SER A 46 -0.33 -10.50 -24.79
CA SER A 46 0.31 -9.88 -23.62
C SER A 46 1.58 -10.61 -23.16
N ILE A 47 1.76 -11.88 -23.52
CA ILE A 47 2.92 -12.70 -23.17
C ILE A 47 3.98 -12.65 -24.29
N GLU A 48 3.54 -12.70 -25.55
CA GLU A 48 4.41 -12.76 -26.71
C GLU A 48 4.96 -11.38 -27.11
N HIS A 49 4.20 -10.31 -26.80
CA HIS A 49 4.53 -8.91 -27.12
C HIS A 49 4.67 -8.06 -25.85
N LEU A 50 5.64 -8.42 -25.00
CA LEU A 50 5.81 -7.79 -23.68
C LEU A 50 6.00 -6.27 -23.75
N ASP A 51 6.77 -5.78 -24.71
CA ASP A 51 7.03 -4.35 -24.87
C ASP A 51 5.73 -3.60 -25.21
N ASP A 52 4.97 -4.10 -26.20
CA ASP A 52 3.71 -3.48 -26.63
C ASP A 52 2.67 -3.52 -25.51
N PHE A 53 2.58 -4.66 -24.80
CA PHE A 53 1.64 -4.81 -23.70
C PHE A 53 1.95 -3.82 -22.56
N TRP A 54 3.18 -3.80 -22.05
CA TRP A 54 3.51 -2.93 -20.92
C TRP A 54 3.55 -1.46 -21.30
N GLN A 55 3.91 -1.12 -22.54
CA GLN A 55 3.74 0.24 -23.05
C GLN A 55 2.25 0.63 -23.10
N SER A 56 1.37 -0.29 -23.51
CA SER A 56 -0.07 -0.01 -23.53
C SER A 56 -0.65 0.19 -22.13
N ILE A 57 -0.17 -0.52 -21.11
CA ILE A 57 -0.54 -0.30 -19.71
C ILE A 57 -0.07 1.08 -19.23
N TRP A 58 1.17 1.45 -19.54
CA TRP A 58 1.71 2.77 -19.24
C TRP A 58 0.84 3.90 -19.81
N ASP A 59 0.48 3.79 -21.08
CA ASP A 59 -0.29 4.83 -21.78
C ASP A 59 -1.77 4.85 -21.35
N TYR A 60 -2.39 3.69 -21.20
CA TYR A 60 -3.78 3.57 -20.78
C TYR A 60 -4.03 4.19 -19.40
N PHE A 61 -3.15 3.93 -18.46
CA PHE A 61 -3.23 4.49 -17.10
C PHE A 61 -2.55 5.85 -16.95
N ARG A 62 -2.04 6.43 -18.06
CA ARG A 62 -1.41 7.76 -18.08
C ARG A 62 -0.36 7.89 -17.00
N ILE A 63 0.62 7.00 -17.03
CA ILE A 63 1.71 7.03 -16.05
C ILE A 63 2.54 8.30 -16.26
N GLU A 64 2.66 9.09 -15.21
CA GLU A 64 3.44 10.33 -15.20
C GLU A 64 4.88 10.05 -14.78
N ALA A 65 5.83 10.56 -15.55
CA ALA A 65 7.25 10.50 -15.24
C ALA A 65 7.92 11.83 -15.61
N ILE A 66 8.77 12.35 -14.75
CA ILE A 66 9.50 13.59 -15.02
C ILE A 66 10.54 13.41 -16.13
N ALA A 67 11.07 12.20 -16.30
CA ALA A 67 11.89 11.80 -17.41
C ALA A 67 11.23 10.58 -18.08
N PRO A 68 11.01 10.64 -19.42
CA PRO A 68 10.41 9.52 -20.14
C PRO A 68 11.38 8.34 -20.22
N PRO A 69 10.88 7.11 -20.35
CA PRO A 69 11.71 5.95 -20.58
C PRO A 69 12.38 6.00 -21.97
N THR A 70 13.58 5.45 -22.08
CA THR A 70 14.28 5.30 -23.36
C THR A 70 13.84 4.05 -24.13
N ALA A 71 13.28 3.07 -23.42
CA ALA A 71 12.70 1.85 -23.94
C ALA A 71 11.72 1.27 -22.92
N VAL A 72 10.87 0.34 -23.32
CA VAL A 72 10.04 -0.41 -22.39
C VAL A 72 10.87 -1.47 -21.66
N PHE A 73 11.74 -2.13 -22.40
CA PHE A 73 12.55 -3.22 -21.91
C PHE A 73 14.02 -3.02 -22.27
N GLY A 74 14.85 -2.86 -21.26
CA GLY A 74 16.29 -2.81 -21.44
C GLY A 74 16.90 -4.21 -21.43
N LYS A 75 17.46 -4.61 -20.30
CA LYS A 75 18.07 -5.93 -20.15
C LYS A 75 17.00 -7.01 -19.90
N ARG A 76 16.94 -8.03 -20.77
CA ARG A 76 16.01 -9.17 -20.69
C ARG A 76 16.62 -10.39 -20.00
N THR A 77 16.95 -10.28 -18.73
CA THR A 77 17.54 -11.38 -17.95
C THR A 77 16.73 -11.63 -16.67
N MET A 78 16.63 -12.89 -16.25
CA MET A 78 16.00 -13.26 -14.98
C MET A 78 17.04 -13.99 -14.12
N PRO A 79 17.35 -13.48 -12.93
CA PRO A 79 16.91 -12.21 -12.34
C PRO A 79 17.60 -10.97 -12.95
N GLY A 80 17.05 -9.78 -12.67
CA GLY A 80 17.66 -8.51 -13.03
C GLY A 80 17.17 -7.90 -14.35
N ALA A 81 15.94 -8.26 -14.77
CA ALA A 81 15.27 -7.59 -15.88
C ALA A 81 15.16 -6.09 -15.63
N GLU A 82 15.45 -5.27 -16.66
CA GLU A 82 15.37 -3.83 -16.59
C GLU A 82 14.15 -3.32 -17.36
N TRP A 83 13.20 -2.75 -16.65
CA TRP A 83 11.97 -2.19 -17.20
C TRP A 83 12.02 -0.68 -17.23
N PHE A 84 11.54 -0.08 -18.31
CA PHE A 84 11.42 1.36 -18.52
C PHE A 84 12.70 2.14 -18.12
N PRO A 85 13.88 1.77 -18.67
CA PRO A 85 15.14 2.44 -18.38
C PRO A 85 15.05 3.94 -18.66
N GLY A 86 15.64 4.73 -17.79
CA GLY A 86 15.60 6.19 -17.87
C GLY A 86 14.36 6.84 -17.24
N ALA A 87 13.26 6.12 -17.06
CA ALA A 87 12.07 6.69 -16.43
C ALA A 87 12.33 7.04 -14.96
N ARG A 88 11.82 8.24 -14.57
CA ARG A 88 11.85 8.71 -13.18
C ARG A 88 10.44 9.12 -12.78
N LEU A 89 9.96 8.53 -11.69
CA LEU A 89 8.57 8.67 -11.23
C LEU A 89 8.48 8.49 -9.71
N ASN A 90 7.29 8.66 -9.14
CA ASN A 90 7.01 8.34 -7.75
C ASN A 90 5.64 7.67 -7.61
N TRP A 91 5.61 6.51 -6.99
CA TRP A 91 4.37 5.73 -6.78
C TRP A 91 3.35 6.49 -5.91
N ALA A 92 3.78 7.13 -4.81
CA ALA A 92 2.87 7.88 -3.95
C ALA A 92 2.28 9.10 -4.67
N GLN A 93 3.01 9.74 -5.59
CA GLN A 93 2.49 10.82 -6.42
C GLN A 93 1.28 10.36 -7.23
N HIS A 94 1.29 9.14 -7.77
CA HIS A 94 0.18 8.60 -8.56
C HIS A 94 -1.05 8.31 -7.70
N ILE A 95 -0.90 7.96 -6.44
CA ILE A 95 -2.02 7.90 -5.50
C ILE A 95 -2.51 9.31 -5.16
N MET A 96 -1.61 10.20 -4.82
CA MET A 96 -1.93 11.55 -4.36
C MET A 96 -2.52 12.45 -5.45
N ARG A 97 -2.32 12.14 -6.76
CA ARG A 97 -3.00 12.86 -7.86
C ARG A 97 -4.51 12.68 -7.84
N ASN A 98 -5.01 11.68 -7.10
CA ASN A 98 -6.44 11.41 -6.90
C ASN A 98 -7.03 12.21 -5.72
N GLU A 99 -6.26 13.09 -5.10
CA GLU A 99 -6.74 14.02 -4.06
C GLU A 99 -7.91 14.84 -4.60
N LYS A 100 -9.09 14.67 -3.99
CA LYS A 100 -10.31 15.41 -4.34
C LYS A 100 -10.95 15.97 -3.07
N PRO A 101 -11.02 17.31 -2.91
CA PRO A 101 -11.66 17.93 -1.75
C PRO A 101 -13.09 17.42 -1.55
N GLY A 102 -13.44 17.10 -0.30
CA GLY A 102 -14.77 16.62 0.06
C GLY A 102 -15.08 15.17 -0.35
N LYS A 103 -14.08 14.43 -0.86
CA LYS A 103 -14.22 12.99 -1.16
C LYS A 103 -13.52 12.15 -0.11
N THR A 104 -14.11 11.00 0.21
CA THR A 104 -13.52 9.99 1.09
C THR A 104 -12.31 9.36 0.40
N ALA A 105 -11.18 9.31 1.11
CA ALA A 105 -9.97 8.63 0.66
C ALA A 105 -9.96 7.15 1.07
N LEU A 106 -10.36 6.87 2.29
CA LEU A 106 -10.44 5.52 2.86
C LEU A 106 -11.50 5.45 3.96
N LEU A 107 -11.92 4.22 4.29
CA LEU A 107 -12.76 3.92 5.44
C LEU A 107 -11.93 3.13 6.45
N HIS A 108 -12.27 3.27 7.72
CA HIS A 108 -11.59 2.52 8.78
C HIS A 108 -12.52 2.24 9.96
N CYS A 109 -12.27 1.13 10.63
CA CYS A 109 -12.89 0.77 11.89
C CYS A 109 -12.00 -0.17 12.70
N SER A 110 -12.35 -0.39 13.95
CA SER A 110 -11.70 -1.37 14.82
C SER A 110 -12.71 -1.99 15.79
N GLU A 111 -12.27 -2.89 16.64
CA GLU A 111 -13.13 -3.43 17.71
C GLU A 111 -13.66 -2.36 18.67
N THR A 112 -13.00 -1.21 18.74
CA THR A 112 -13.33 -0.12 19.67
C THR A 112 -13.77 1.18 18.98
N GLN A 113 -13.66 1.23 17.66
CA GLN A 113 -14.04 2.42 16.88
C GLN A 113 -15.02 2.01 15.78
N PRO A 114 -16.17 2.68 15.69
CA PRO A 114 -17.14 2.43 14.63
C PRO A 114 -16.56 2.76 13.27
N LEU A 115 -17.22 2.31 12.21
CA LEU A 115 -16.87 2.65 10.84
C LEU A 115 -16.88 4.17 10.66
N ALA A 116 -15.77 4.69 10.15
CA ALA A 116 -15.55 6.11 9.89
C ALA A 116 -14.87 6.32 8.56
N GLU A 117 -15.02 7.50 8.00
CA GLU A 117 -14.39 7.92 6.75
C GLU A 117 -13.25 8.91 7.04
N LEU A 118 -12.13 8.72 6.35
CA LEU A 118 -11.06 9.72 6.27
C LEU A 118 -11.11 10.37 4.89
N ASP A 119 -11.29 11.68 4.84
CA ASP A 119 -11.34 12.43 3.58
C ASP A 119 -9.95 12.67 2.98
N TRP A 120 -9.93 12.93 1.66
CA TRP A 120 -8.70 13.18 0.92
C TRP A 120 -7.93 14.40 1.42
N THR A 121 -8.62 15.47 1.83
CA THR A 121 -7.97 16.70 2.29
C THR A 121 -7.15 16.42 3.55
N THR A 122 -7.72 15.67 4.47
CA THR A 122 -7.07 15.28 5.73
C THR A 122 -5.92 14.30 5.47
N LEU A 123 -6.15 13.23 4.72
CA LEU A 123 -5.11 12.25 4.39
C LEU A 123 -3.92 12.93 3.68
N ALA A 124 -4.20 13.69 2.64
CA ALA A 124 -3.17 14.32 1.83
C ALA A 124 -2.37 15.36 2.62
N SER A 125 -3.03 16.17 3.45
CA SER A 125 -2.37 17.09 4.37
C SER A 125 -1.45 16.35 5.33
N ASN A 126 -1.91 15.25 5.91
CA ASN A 126 -1.13 14.44 6.84
C ASN A 126 0.09 13.81 6.16
N VAL A 127 -0.07 13.27 4.95
CA VAL A 127 1.03 12.71 4.16
C VAL A 127 2.09 13.75 3.89
N ARG A 128 1.71 14.96 3.41
CA ARG A 128 2.65 16.04 3.12
C ARG A 128 3.37 16.53 4.38
N LYS A 129 2.67 16.68 5.49
CA LYS A 129 3.27 17.04 6.79
C LYS A 129 4.30 16.01 7.22
N LEU A 130 3.91 14.74 7.27
CA LEU A 130 4.79 13.67 7.73
C LEU A 130 6.01 13.52 6.82
N ALA A 131 5.82 13.57 5.51
CA ALA A 131 6.92 13.52 4.54
C ALA A 131 7.92 14.68 4.74
N THR A 132 7.42 15.89 5.02
CA THR A 132 8.25 17.06 5.32
C THR A 132 9.02 16.87 6.62
N GLN A 133 8.37 16.34 7.66
CA GLN A 133 9.04 16.04 8.92
C GLN A 133 10.09 14.94 8.79
N LEU A 134 9.84 13.88 8.02
CA LEU A 134 10.83 12.84 7.74
C LEU A 134 12.08 13.42 7.06
N ARG A 135 11.90 14.34 6.09
CA ARG A 135 13.02 15.07 5.47
C ARG A 135 13.79 15.92 6.50
N ALA A 136 13.07 16.64 7.36
CA ALA A 136 13.67 17.45 8.42
C ALA A 136 14.44 16.60 9.45
N LEU A 137 13.98 15.37 9.70
CA LEU A 137 14.68 14.38 10.52
C LEU A 137 15.88 13.72 9.83
N GLY A 138 16.19 14.11 8.59
CA GLY A 138 17.36 13.68 7.84
C GLY A 138 17.17 12.40 7.01
N ILE A 139 15.93 11.93 6.84
CA ILE A 139 15.63 10.74 6.03
C ILE A 139 15.77 11.09 4.54
N LYS A 140 16.46 10.22 3.80
CA LYS A 140 16.84 10.41 2.40
C LYS A 140 16.27 9.28 1.53
N PRO A 141 16.19 9.47 0.20
CA PRO A 141 15.87 8.40 -0.73
C PRO A 141 16.75 7.16 -0.49
N GLY A 142 16.12 5.98 -0.47
CA GLY A 142 16.80 4.71 -0.19
C GLY A 142 16.96 4.35 1.30
N ASP A 143 16.70 5.27 2.22
CA ASP A 143 16.66 4.94 3.65
C ASP A 143 15.44 4.06 3.96
N ARG A 144 15.59 3.06 4.86
CA ARG A 144 14.50 2.18 5.25
C ARG A 144 13.76 2.77 6.43
N VAL A 145 12.45 2.83 6.28
CA VAL A 145 11.48 3.26 7.30
C VAL A 145 10.62 2.06 7.66
N ALA A 146 10.70 1.63 8.90
CA ALA A 146 9.94 0.50 9.40
C ALA A 146 8.72 0.95 10.20
N ALA A 147 7.70 0.10 10.25
CA ALA A 147 6.54 0.28 11.10
C ALA A 147 6.19 -0.99 11.88
N TYR A 148 5.79 -0.81 13.13
CA TYR A 148 5.15 -1.81 13.98
C TYR A 148 3.81 -1.22 14.43
N LEU A 149 2.88 -1.21 13.47
CA LEU A 149 1.58 -0.53 13.57
C LEU A 149 0.44 -1.46 13.14
N PRO A 150 -0.75 -1.33 13.73
CA PRO A 150 -1.95 -2.03 13.28
C PRO A 150 -2.46 -1.47 11.94
N ASN A 151 -3.54 -2.07 11.42
CA ASN A 151 -4.17 -1.67 10.15
C ASN A 151 -5.05 -0.42 10.33
N ILE A 152 -4.42 0.74 10.40
CA ILE A 152 -5.03 2.04 10.74
C ILE A 152 -4.62 3.13 9.74
N PRO A 153 -5.35 4.27 9.68
CA PRO A 153 -5.05 5.39 8.79
C PRO A 153 -3.64 5.95 8.93
N GLU A 154 -3.08 5.95 10.13
CA GLU A 154 -1.72 6.42 10.41
C GLU A 154 -0.66 5.56 9.70
N ALA A 155 -0.91 4.24 9.58
CA ALA A 155 -0.02 3.35 8.84
C ALA A 155 -0.03 3.66 7.33
N VAL A 156 -1.20 3.96 6.75
CA VAL A 156 -1.32 4.41 5.35
C VAL A 156 -0.65 5.76 5.15
N THR A 157 -0.86 6.69 6.07
CA THR A 157 -0.18 8.00 6.06
C THR A 157 1.33 7.85 6.07
N ALA A 158 1.87 6.98 6.94
CA ALA A 158 3.31 6.72 7.05
C ALA A 158 3.89 6.05 5.80
N LEU A 159 3.17 5.08 5.20
CA LEU A 159 3.54 4.46 3.92
C LEU A 159 3.65 5.51 2.81
N LEU A 160 2.60 6.31 2.63
CA LEU A 160 2.55 7.33 1.56
C LEU A 160 3.61 8.42 1.77
N ALA A 161 3.80 8.88 3.01
CA ALA A 161 4.83 9.87 3.34
C ALA A 161 6.25 9.33 3.08
N THR A 162 6.53 8.09 3.46
CA THR A 162 7.80 7.40 3.21
C THR A 162 8.08 7.29 1.71
N ALA A 163 7.11 6.79 0.93
CA ALA A 163 7.25 6.64 -0.51
C ALA A 163 7.38 8.00 -1.23
N SER A 164 6.69 9.05 -0.73
CA SER A 164 6.76 10.41 -1.29
C SER A 164 8.17 10.98 -1.32
N ILE A 165 9.01 10.62 -0.36
CA ILE A 165 10.41 11.08 -0.26
C ILE A 165 11.42 10.09 -0.83
N GLY A 166 10.97 9.02 -1.50
CA GLY A 166 11.83 7.97 -2.07
C GLY A 166 12.49 7.07 -1.02
N ALA A 167 12.05 7.11 0.23
CA ALA A 167 12.46 6.17 1.27
C ALA A 167 11.70 4.84 1.12
N ILE A 168 12.25 3.77 1.69
CA ILE A 168 11.79 2.39 1.50
C ILE A 168 10.98 1.94 2.71
N TRP A 169 9.73 1.57 2.47
CA TRP A 169 8.82 1.10 3.52
C TRP A 169 9.00 -0.37 3.85
N SER A 170 8.80 -0.73 5.14
CA SER A 170 8.58 -2.10 5.57
C SER A 170 7.74 -2.13 6.83
N SER A 171 6.79 -3.04 6.97
CA SER A 171 5.91 -3.09 8.14
C SER A 171 5.76 -4.48 8.73
N CYS A 172 5.60 -4.51 10.03
CA CYS A 172 5.18 -5.66 10.82
C CYS A 172 3.93 -5.26 11.62
N SER A 173 3.00 -6.19 11.75
CA SER A 173 1.83 -5.99 12.60
C SER A 173 2.18 -6.19 14.08
N PRO A 174 1.52 -5.49 15.02
CA PRO A 174 1.76 -5.61 16.46
C PRO A 174 1.43 -6.99 17.05
N ASP A 175 0.74 -7.85 16.31
CA ASP A 175 0.53 -9.26 16.69
C ASP A 175 1.77 -10.14 16.49
N PHE A 176 2.78 -9.66 15.75
CA PHE A 176 4.07 -10.36 15.63
C PHE A 176 4.87 -10.23 16.92
N GLY A 177 5.34 -11.35 17.42
CA GLY A 177 6.25 -11.35 18.58
C GLY A 177 7.62 -10.74 18.23
N THR A 178 8.33 -10.24 19.25
CA THR A 178 9.66 -9.61 19.13
C THR A 178 10.63 -10.39 18.23
N PRO A 179 10.82 -11.73 18.38
CA PRO A 179 11.72 -12.48 17.52
C PRO A 179 11.33 -12.38 16.03
N SER A 180 10.04 -12.52 15.74
CA SER A 180 9.52 -12.42 14.35
C SER A 180 9.75 -11.04 13.72
N VAL A 181 9.67 -9.97 14.51
CA VAL A 181 9.95 -8.60 14.05
C VAL A 181 11.44 -8.44 13.80
N LEU A 182 12.29 -8.89 14.72
CA LEU A 182 13.73 -8.80 14.60
C LEU A 182 14.29 -9.63 13.44
N ASP A 183 13.76 -10.83 13.21
CA ASP A 183 14.12 -11.69 12.07
C ASP A 183 13.91 -10.97 10.71
N ARG A 184 13.02 -9.99 10.65
CA ARG A 184 12.74 -9.17 9.47
C ARG A 184 13.53 -7.87 9.45
N LEU A 185 13.34 -7.06 10.47
CA LEU A 185 13.84 -5.68 10.47
C LEU A 185 15.36 -5.60 10.60
N SER A 186 16.03 -6.56 11.26
CA SER A 186 17.49 -6.60 11.31
C SER A 186 18.14 -6.78 9.93
N GLN A 187 17.45 -7.47 8.99
CA GLN A 187 17.96 -7.67 7.63
C GLN A 187 18.01 -6.37 6.81
N ILE A 188 17.19 -5.38 7.15
CA ILE A 188 17.03 -4.17 6.35
C ILE A 188 17.62 -2.93 6.99
N SER A 189 18.06 -3.01 8.26
CA SER A 189 18.69 -1.90 9.01
C SER A 189 17.91 -0.59 8.89
N PRO A 190 16.68 -0.50 9.43
CA PRO A 190 15.84 0.68 9.30
C PRO A 190 16.42 1.87 10.09
N LYS A 191 16.25 3.09 9.58
CA LYS A 191 16.60 4.34 10.27
C LYS A 191 15.47 4.90 11.12
N VAL A 192 14.22 4.65 10.71
CA VAL A 192 13.03 5.08 11.44
C VAL A 192 12.19 3.87 11.78
N LEU A 193 11.64 3.90 12.98
CA LEU A 193 10.59 2.98 13.42
C LEU A 193 9.36 3.78 13.86
N PHE A 194 8.24 3.59 13.16
CA PHE A 194 6.91 3.93 13.68
C PHE A 194 6.43 2.78 14.55
N CYS A 195 5.96 3.07 15.75
CA CYS A 195 5.45 2.05 16.66
C CYS A 195 4.26 2.56 17.48
N CYS A 196 3.49 1.63 18.06
CA CYS A 196 2.38 1.94 18.94
C CYS A 196 2.52 1.23 20.29
N ASP A 197 1.70 1.64 21.26
CA ASP A 197 1.62 1.05 22.60
C ASP A 197 0.96 -0.33 22.63
N GLY A 198 0.21 -0.68 21.60
CA GLY A 198 -0.52 -1.95 21.54
C GLY A 198 -1.72 -1.91 20.62
N TYR A 199 -2.61 -2.87 20.77
CA TYR A 199 -3.82 -3.04 19.97
C TYR A 199 -4.89 -3.81 20.76
N GLN A 200 -6.13 -3.75 20.28
CA GLN A 200 -7.26 -4.53 20.81
C GLN A 200 -7.47 -5.77 19.94
N TYR A 201 -7.69 -6.93 20.55
CA TYR A 201 -8.01 -8.14 19.80
C TYR A 201 -8.90 -9.08 20.61
N LYS A 202 -10.04 -9.47 20.05
CA LYS A 202 -11.06 -10.31 20.68
C LYS A 202 -11.51 -9.76 22.04
N GLY A 203 -11.80 -8.45 22.07
CA GLY A 203 -12.24 -7.72 23.26
C GLY A 203 -11.16 -7.54 24.35
N LYS A 204 -9.89 -7.87 24.08
CA LYS A 204 -8.79 -7.77 25.06
C LYS A 204 -7.72 -6.81 24.59
N PRO A 205 -7.19 -5.96 25.49
CA PRO A 205 -6.05 -5.09 25.19
C PRO A 205 -4.74 -5.91 25.22
N PHE A 206 -3.88 -5.65 24.25
CA PHE A 206 -2.53 -6.19 24.15
C PHE A 206 -1.54 -5.04 24.17
N ASN A 207 -1.01 -4.74 25.37
CA ASN A 207 0.06 -3.75 25.49
C ASN A 207 1.36 -4.30 24.89
N ARG A 208 2.07 -3.46 24.10
CA ARG A 208 3.30 -3.81 23.38
C ARG A 208 4.50 -2.93 23.73
N LYS A 209 4.39 -2.09 24.77
CA LYS A 209 5.48 -1.18 25.14
C LYS A 209 6.79 -1.92 25.44
N GLN A 210 6.74 -3.05 26.14
CA GLN A 210 7.93 -3.84 26.47
C GLN A 210 8.56 -4.46 25.22
N GLU A 211 7.72 -5.01 24.32
CA GLU A 211 8.18 -5.54 23.02
C GLU A 211 8.79 -4.45 22.15
N VAL A 212 8.17 -3.28 22.10
CA VAL A 212 8.70 -2.12 21.35
C VAL A 212 10.05 -1.68 21.92
N GLU A 213 10.19 -1.59 23.23
CA GLU A 213 11.49 -1.28 23.88
C GLU A 213 12.57 -2.31 23.51
N ALA A 214 12.23 -3.59 23.55
CA ALA A 214 13.14 -4.68 23.17
C ALA A 214 13.54 -4.62 21.70
N ILE A 215 12.58 -4.32 20.78
CA ILE A 215 12.83 -4.12 19.35
C ILE A 215 13.79 -2.95 19.13
N ILE A 216 13.54 -1.81 19.77
CA ILE A 216 14.39 -0.61 19.62
C ILE A 216 15.81 -0.90 20.07
N LYS A 217 15.99 -1.56 21.24
CA LYS A 217 17.32 -1.93 21.74
C LYS A 217 18.08 -2.86 20.81
N ALA A 218 17.37 -3.74 20.11
CA ALA A 218 17.98 -4.74 19.23
C ALA A 218 18.25 -4.22 17.80
N LEU A 219 17.80 -3.00 17.47
CA LEU A 219 17.99 -2.39 16.15
C LEU A 219 18.88 -1.14 16.23
N PRO A 220 20.23 -1.32 16.29
CA PRO A 220 21.15 -0.20 16.47
C PRO A 220 21.20 0.76 15.27
N SER A 221 20.57 0.43 14.16
CA SER A 221 20.45 1.29 12.98
C SER A 221 19.40 2.38 13.11
N LEU A 222 18.57 2.35 14.16
CA LEU A 222 17.48 3.33 14.34
C LEU A 222 18.06 4.68 14.78
N ASP A 223 17.84 5.67 13.95
CA ASP A 223 18.13 7.08 14.25
C ASP A 223 16.94 7.75 14.95
N LYS A 224 15.73 7.36 14.59
CA LYS A 224 14.47 7.95 15.09
C LYS A 224 13.43 6.89 15.38
N VAL A 225 12.67 7.11 16.44
CA VAL A 225 11.47 6.35 16.79
C VAL A 225 10.30 7.33 16.87
N ILE A 226 9.19 7.01 16.20
CA ILE A 226 7.95 7.80 16.24
C ILE A 226 6.87 6.94 16.87
N TYR A 227 6.41 7.35 18.02
CA TYR A 227 5.50 6.60 18.87
C TYR A 227 4.08 7.14 18.79
N LEU A 228 3.13 6.26 18.52
CA LEU A 228 1.70 6.52 18.46
C LEU A 228 0.99 5.89 19.66
N PRO A 229 0.45 6.68 20.62
CA PRO A 229 -0.50 6.16 21.61
C PRO A 229 -1.80 5.75 20.93
N TYR A 230 -1.98 4.46 20.70
CA TYR A 230 -3.14 3.92 19.98
C TYR A 230 -4.09 3.15 20.89
N LEU A 231 -3.56 2.23 21.71
CA LEU A 231 -4.32 1.43 22.66
C LEU A 231 -4.84 2.31 23.82
N ASP A 232 -3.98 3.14 24.36
CA ASP A 232 -4.34 4.14 25.38
C ASP A 232 -3.89 5.54 24.94
N LYS A 233 -4.82 6.28 24.35
CA LYS A 233 -4.58 7.64 23.83
C LYS A 233 -4.18 8.64 24.93
N SER A 234 -4.43 8.34 26.20
CA SER A 234 -4.06 9.19 27.33
C SER A 234 -2.62 8.95 27.81
N ASP A 235 -2.05 7.78 27.53
CA ASP A 235 -0.67 7.45 27.92
C ASP A 235 0.32 7.90 26.82
N THR A 236 0.72 9.15 26.91
CA THR A 236 1.72 9.75 26.00
C THR A 236 3.16 9.46 26.39
N THR A 237 3.42 8.56 27.37
CA THR A 237 4.77 8.18 27.79
C THR A 237 5.36 7.19 26.79
N PRO A 238 6.37 7.55 25.98
CA PRO A 238 6.95 6.63 25.01
C PRO A 238 7.78 5.55 25.68
N PRO A 239 7.99 4.40 25.01
CA PRO A 239 8.77 3.27 25.56
C PRO A 239 10.26 3.59 25.76
N VAL A 240 10.78 4.60 25.06
CA VAL A 240 12.14 5.13 25.21
C VAL A 240 12.11 6.65 25.20
N ALA A 241 12.93 7.28 26.04
CA ALA A 241 12.95 8.73 26.21
C ALA A 241 13.29 9.52 24.92
N SER A 242 13.98 8.91 23.97
CA SER A 242 14.37 9.52 22.69
C SER A 242 13.28 9.42 21.60
N ALA A 243 12.18 8.73 21.86
CA ALA A 243 11.09 8.61 20.88
C ALA A 243 10.29 9.93 20.79
N LEU A 244 9.93 10.28 19.56
CA LEU A 244 9.06 11.41 19.26
C LEU A 244 7.60 10.97 19.30
N LEU A 245 6.74 11.75 19.90
CA LEU A 245 5.30 11.49 19.84
C LEU A 245 4.77 11.79 18.43
N TRP A 246 3.90 10.90 17.93
CA TRP A 246 3.23 11.12 16.64
C TRP A 246 2.57 12.49 16.54
N GLN A 247 1.83 12.88 17.57
CA GLN A 247 1.15 14.17 17.61
C GLN A 247 2.10 15.37 17.47
N ASP A 248 3.30 15.27 18.06
CA ASP A 248 4.30 16.35 18.01
C ASP A 248 4.90 16.41 16.60
N VAL A 249 5.21 15.27 15.98
CA VAL A 249 5.66 15.19 14.60
C VAL A 249 4.60 15.77 13.66
N MET A 250 3.32 15.52 13.93
CA MET A 250 2.19 15.99 13.12
C MET A 250 1.74 17.41 13.45
N SER A 251 2.29 18.08 14.48
CA SER A 251 1.97 19.46 14.83
C SER A 251 2.59 20.50 13.89
N GLY A 252 3.50 20.10 13.02
CA GLY A 252 4.17 20.97 12.05
C GLY A 252 3.18 21.69 11.10
N PRO A 253 3.65 22.74 10.39
CA PRO A 253 2.81 23.51 9.49
C PRO A 253 2.23 22.66 8.37
N ALA A 254 1.05 23.02 7.91
CA ALA A 254 0.45 22.42 6.74
C ALA A 254 1.29 22.78 5.50
N VAL A 255 1.50 21.79 4.62
CA VAL A 255 2.18 21.98 3.32
C VAL A 255 1.15 21.78 2.23
N SER A 256 0.98 22.79 1.38
CA SER A 256 0.02 22.73 0.27
C SER A 256 0.50 21.75 -0.82
N ALA A 257 -0.43 21.31 -1.67
CA ALA A 257 -0.09 20.46 -2.81
C ALA A 257 0.87 21.16 -3.79
N ALA A 258 0.76 22.48 -3.93
CA ALA A 258 1.63 23.26 -4.82
C ALA A 258 3.09 23.42 -4.31
N GLU A 259 3.26 23.39 -3.00
CA GLU A 259 4.58 23.53 -2.36
C GLU A 259 5.29 22.19 -2.16
N PHE A 260 4.52 21.10 -2.16
CA PHE A 260 5.06 19.78 -1.89
C PHE A 260 5.69 19.16 -3.14
N THR A 261 6.89 18.65 -3.01
CA THR A 261 7.60 17.95 -4.10
C THR A 261 7.79 16.48 -3.77
N PHE A 262 7.37 15.62 -4.70
CA PHE A 262 7.66 14.19 -4.65
C PHE A 262 9.08 13.91 -5.14
N GLU A 263 9.80 13.05 -4.43
CA GLU A 263 11.11 12.59 -4.87
C GLU A 263 10.96 11.72 -6.12
N GLN A 264 11.54 12.16 -7.23
CA GLN A 264 11.50 11.41 -8.48
C GLN A 264 12.63 10.39 -8.50
N VAL A 265 12.29 9.13 -8.49
CA VAL A 265 13.23 8.01 -8.40
C VAL A 265 13.26 7.18 -9.68
N PRO A 266 14.35 6.47 -10.00
CA PRO A 266 14.37 5.53 -11.11
C PRO A 266 13.26 4.50 -11.02
N PHE A 267 12.76 3.98 -12.15
CA PHE A 267 11.67 3.03 -12.24
C PHE A 267 11.84 1.82 -11.29
N GLY A 268 13.04 1.25 -11.23
CA GLY A 268 13.37 0.11 -10.37
C GLY A 268 13.73 0.47 -8.92
N HIS A 269 13.69 1.75 -8.52
CA HIS A 269 14.02 2.15 -7.15
C HIS A 269 13.12 1.44 -6.15
N PRO A 270 13.67 0.87 -5.06
CA PRO A 270 12.88 0.16 -4.05
C PRO A 270 11.78 1.03 -3.45
N LEU A 271 10.55 0.52 -3.43
CA LEU A 271 9.39 1.14 -2.81
C LEU A 271 9.16 0.58 -1.41
N TRP A 272 9.12 -0.74 -1.32
CA TRP A 272 8.96 -1.44 -0.06
C TRP A 272 9.65 -2.80 -0.03
N ILE A 273 9.85 -3.29 1.18
CA ILE A 273 10.39 -4.62 1.45
C ILE A 273 9.34 -5.42 2.20
N LEU A 274 8.93 -6.53 1.61
CA LEU A 274 8.04 -7.53 2.18
C LEU A 274 8.83 -8.78 2.56
N PHE A 275 8.23 -9.64 3.39
CA PHE A 275 8.88 -10.87 3.81
C PHE A 275 8.00 -12.07 3.56
N SER A 276 8.55 -13.10 2.91
CA SER A 276 7.90 -14.39 2.83
C SER A 276 8.26 -15.25 4.03
N SER A 277 7.31 -16.06 4.51
CA SER A 277 7.59 -17.11 5.48
C SER A 277 8.43 -18.20 4.79
N GLY A 278 9.74 -18.11 4.87
CA GLY A 278 10.63 -19.15 4.32
C GLY A 278 10.31 -20.52 4.92
N THR A 279 10.28 -21.57 4.11
CA THR A 279 10.06 -22.95 4.55
C THR A 279 11.27 -23.52 5.29
N THR A 280 12.43 -22.88 5.25
CA THR A 280 13.73 -23.42 5.68
C THR A 280 14.62 -22.39 6.40
N GLY A 281 14.08 -21.48 7.21
CA GLY A 281 14.91 -20.53 7.95
C GLY A 281 14.28 -19.15 8.12
N LEU A 282 15.12 -18.11 8.17
CA LEU A 282 14.69 -16.73 8.31
C LEU A 282 13.75 -16.29 7.17
N PRO A 283 12.79 -15.41 7.46
CA PRO A 283 11.95 -14.80 6.42
C PRO A 283 12.80 -14.15 5.32
N LYS A 284 12.44 -14.38 4.06
CA LYS A 284 13.18 -13.84 2.92
C LYS A 284 12.65 -12.47 2.55
N ALA A 285 13.53 -11.48 2.48
CA ALA A 285 13.19 -10.14 2.03
C ALA A 285 12.90 -10.12 0.52
N ILE A 286 11.77 -9.55 0.14
CA ILE A 286 11.33 -9.34 -1.25
C ILE A 286 11.20 -7.85 -1.47
N VAL A 287 11.99 -7.32 -2.39
CA VAL A 287 12.03 -5.89 -2.72
C VAL A 287 11.19 -5.63 -3.96
N HIS A 288 10.24 -4.71 -3.84
CA HIS A 288 9.45 -4.23 -4.97
C HIS A 288 9.81 -2.79 -5.31
N GLY A 289 9.90 -2.48 -6.62
CA GLY A 289 10.22 -1.15 -7.11
C GLY A 289 9.00 -0.29 -7.39
N HIS A 290 9.18 1.05 -7.37
CA HIS A 290 8.12 2.03 -7.60
C HIS A 290 7.36 1.79 -8.91
N GLY A 291 8.08 1.70 -10.02
CA GLY A 291 7.47 1.57 -11.34
C GLY A 291 6.80 0.23 -11.57
N GLY A 292 7.45 -0.88 -11.12
CA GLY A 292 6.89 -2.22 -11.25
C GLY A 292 5.55 -2.35 -10.53
N ILE A 293 5.49 -1.91 -9.27
CA ILE A 293 4.25 -1.91 -8.49
C ILE A 293 3.21 -0.96 -9.08
N LEU A 294 3.62 0.21 -9.54
CA LEU A 294 2.70 1.16 -10.13
C LEU A 294 1.95 0.56 -11.34
N LEU A 295 2.66 -0.03 -12.27
CA LEU A 295 2.05 -0.65 -13.45
C LEU A 295 1.24 -1.89 -13.10
N GLU A 296 1.82 -2.79 -12.30
CA GLU A 296 1.17 -4.05 -11.93
C GLU A 296 -0.12 -3.81 -11.15
N HIS A 297 -0.11 -2.89 -10.17
CA HIS A 297 -1.31 -2.65 -9.36
C HIS A 297 -2.38 -1.84 -10.10
N HIS A 298 -2.03 -0.94 -11.02
CA HIS A 298 -3.02 -0.36 -11.94
C HIS A 298 -3.69 -1.46 -12.78
N LYS A 299 -2.89 -2.32 -13.40
CA LYS A 299 -3.40 -3.44 -14.20
C LYS A 299 -4.25 -4.38 -13.36
N LEU A 300 -3.74 -4.81 -12.21
CA LEU A 300 -4.42 -5.78 -11.35
C LEU A 300 -5.72 -5.23 -10.77
N SER A 301 -5.69 -4.05 -10.16
CA SER A 301 -6.86 -3.44 -9.54
C SER A 301 -7.95 -3.14 -10.58
N SER A 302 -7.59 -2.55 -11.72
CA SER A 302 -8.56 -2.18 -12.74
C SER A 302 -8.99 -3.37 -13.61
N LEU A 303 -8.03 -4.08 -14.25
CA LEU A 303 -8.37 -5.03 -15.31
C LEU A 303 -8.71 -6.43 -14.78
N HIS A 304 -8.26 -6.82 -13.60
CA HIS A 304 -8.51 -8.15 -13.02
C HIS A 304 -9.57 -8.10 -11.91
N TYR A 305 -9.50 -7.11 -11.03
CA TYR A 305 -10.51 -6.92 -9.95
C TYR A 305 -11.69 -6.05 -10.39
N ASP A 306 -11.62 -5.43 -11.56
CA ASP A 306 -12.65 -4.52 -12.10
C ASP A 306 -13.00 -3.38 -11.14
N LEU A 307 -12.05 -2.96 -10.29
CA LEU A 307 -12.26 -1.84 -9.39
C LEU A 307 -12.44 -0.54 -10.17
N LYS A 308 -13.46 0.21 -9.81
CA LYS A 308 -13.85 1.48 -10.40
C LYS A 308 -13.67 2.61 -9.38
N PRO A 309 -13.64 3.87 -9.85
CA PRO A 309 -13.68 5.01 -8.95
C PRO A 309 -14.85 4.89 -7.97
N ASP A 310 -14.58 5.21 -6.71
CA ASP A 310 -15.50 5.14 -5.58
C ASP A 310 -15.89 3.72 -5.10
N ASP A 311 -15.44 2.63 -5.75
CA ASP A 311 -15.60 1.28 -5.20
C ASP A 311 -14.90 1.16 -3.85
N ARG A 312 -15.43 0.33 -2.97
CA ARG A 312 -14.92 0.10 -1.62
C ARG A 312 -14.27 -1.27 -1.55
N MET A 313 -12.94 -1.28 -1.43
CA MET A 313 -12.16 -2.51 -1.42
C MET A 313 -11.85 -2.95 0.00
N PHE A 314 -12.26 -4.16 0.33
CA PHE A 314 -11.93 -4.82 1.58
C PHE A 314 -11.21 -6.14 1.35
N PHE A 315 -10.16 -6.37 2.13
CA PHE A 315 -9.52 -7.66 2.32
C PHE A 315 -9.02 -7.74 3.76
N PHE A 316 -9.47 -8.77 4.50
CA PHE A 316 -9.00 -8.93 5.87
C PHE A 316 -7.51 -9.26 5.88
N THR A 317 -6.70 -8.35 6.43
CA THR A 317 -5.26 -8.47 6.47
C THR A 317 -4.67 -7.59 7.58
N THR A 318 -3.41 -7.80 7.91
CA THR A 318 -2.63 -6.93 8.79
C THR A 318 -1.47 -6.30 8.03
N THR A 319 -0.85 -5.28 8.61
CA THR A 319 0.26 -4.52 8.00
C THR A 319 1.50 -5.36 7.69
N GLY A 320 1.61 -6.55 8.29
CA GLY A 320 2.72 -7.49 8.06
C GLY A 320 2.62 -8.36 6.79
N TRP A 321 1.54 -8.22 6.00
CA TRP A 321 1.26 -9.05 4.83
C TRP A 321 1.17 -8.23 3.55
N MET A 322 1.57 -8.83 2.43
CA MET A 322 1.52 -8.20 1.09
C MET A 322 0.12 -7.70 0.72
N MET A 323 -0.93 -8.39 1.16
CA MET A 323 -2.31 -7.99 0.86
C MET A 323 -2.66 -6.62 1.43
N TRP A 324 -2.05 -6.19 2.53
CA TRP A 324 -2.23 -4.82 3.04
C TRP A 324 -1.72 -3.77 2.04
N ASN A 325 -0.52 -3.99 1.50
CA ASN A 325 0.03 -3.10 0.48
C ASN A 325 -0.86 -3.06 -0.77
N PHE A 326 -1.42 -4.22 -1.17
CA PHE A 326 -2.32 -4.31 -2.30
C PHE A 326 -3.64 -3.56 -2.04
N VAL A 327 -4.24 -3.70 -0.85
CA VAL A 327 -5.44 -2.94 -0.46
C VAL A 327 -5.17 -1.44 -0.53
N CYS A 328 -4.04 -0.95 -0.02
CA CYS A 328 -3.65 0.45 -0.15
C CYS A 328 -3.50 0.90 -1.61
N CYS A 329 -3.01 0.02 -2.49
CA CYS A 329 -2.86 0.33 -3.91
C CYS A 329 -4.19 0.48 -4.68
N SER A 330 -5.33 0.06 -4.11
CA SER A 330 -6.63 0.33 -4.71
C SER A 330 -6.88 1.84 -4.93
N MET A 331 -6.24 2.68 -4.14
CA MET A 331 -6.27 4.14 -4.29
C MET A 331 -5.67 4.63 -5.63
N LEU A 332 -4.85 3.84 -6.32
CA LEU A 332 -4.33 4.16 -7.67
C LEU A 332 -5.45 4.27 -8.71
N VAL A 333 -6.53 3.52 -8.53
CA VAL A 333 -7.70 3.49 -9.43
C VAL A 333 -8.91 4.21 -8.81
N GLU A 334 -8.65 5.10 -7.84
CA GLU A 334 -9.67 5.89 -7.13
C GLU A 334 -10.67 5.05 -6.31
N ALA A 335 -10.37 3.77 -6.07
CA ALA A 335 -11.13 2.95 -5.13
C ALA A 335 -10.70 3.26 -3.69
N ARG A 336 -11.60 3.02 -2.74
CA ARG A 336 -11.44 3.36 -1.33
C ARG A 336 -11.12 2.11 -0.53
N PRO A 337 -9.90 1.97 0.03
CA PRO A 337 -9.59 0.88 0.94
C PRO A 337 -10.42 0.97 2.22
N ILE A 338 -10.85 -0.18 2.73
CA ILE A 338 -11.44 -0.31 4.06
C ILE A 338 -10.40 -0.96 4.96
N LEU A 339 -10.02 -0.26 6.02
CA LEU A 339 -9.07 -0.73 7.02
C LEU A 339 -9.83 -1.26 8.22
N TYR A 340 -9.48 -2.45 8.68
CA TYR A 340 -10.06 -3.05 9.89
C TYR A 340 -8.94 -3.53 10.81
N ASP A 341 -8.95 -3.03 12.07
CA ASP A 341 -8.07 -3.49 13.13
C ASP A 341 -8.87 -4.25 14.19
N GLY A 342 -8.72 -5.56 14.24
CA GLY A 342 -9.45 -6.41 15.18
C GLY A 342 -9.55 -7.87 14.75
N ASN A 343 -10.26 -8.64 15.56
CA ASN A 343 -10.54 -10.05 15.29
C ASN A 343 -11.70 -10.19 14.29
N PRO A 344 -11.57 -11.03 13.24
CA PRO A 344 -12.58 -11.16 12.18
C PRO A 344 -13.89 -11.77 12.64
N THR A 345 -13.93 -12.40 13.82
CA THR A 345 -15.08 -13.10 14.37
C THR A 345 -15.49 -12.60 15.77
N TRP A 346 -15.08 -11.37 16.11
CA TRP A 346 -15.43 -10.73 17.36
C TRP A 346 -16.20 -9.40 17.12
N PRO A 347 -17.28 -9.12 17.87
CA PRO A 347 -17.89 -9.96 18.93
C PRO A 347 -18.67 -11.17 18.42
N GLU A 348 -18.98 -11.25 17.11
CA GLU A 348 -19.80 -12.30 16.48
C GLU A 348 -19.13 -12.84 15.23
N ALA A 349 -19.52 -14.05 14.80
CA ALA A 349 -18.93 -14.72 13.63
C ALA A 349 -19.16 -13.97 12.31
N ASP A 350 -20.18 -13.14 12.23
CA ASP A 350 -20.55 -12.32 11.06
C ASP A 350 -20.06 -10.87 11.13
N THR A 351 -19.18 -10.53 12.08
CA THR A 351 -18.65 -9.17 12.28
C THR A 351 -18.13 -8.54 10.98
N LEU A 352 -17.33 -9.28 10.20
CA LEU A 352 -16.80 -8.74 8.94
C LEU A 352 -17.89 -8.59 7.87
N TRP A 353 -18.88 -9.48 7.83
CA TRP A 353 -19.99 -9.37 6.88
C TRP A 353 -20.83 -8.14 7.17
N LYS A 354 -21.18 -7.91 8.43
CA LYS A 354 -21.88 -6.68 8.85
C LYS A 354 -21.07 -5.42 8.50
N MET A 355 -19.78 -5.42 8.81
CA MET A 355 -18.89 -4.30 8.49
C MET A 355 -18.83 -4.05 6.97
N THR A 356 -18.75 -5.09 6.14
CA THR A 356 -18.73 -4.93 4.68
C THR A 356 -20.05 -4.42 4.13
N ASP A 357 -21.19 -4.86 4.69
CA ASP A 357 -22.52 -4.35 4.34
C ASP A 357 -22.65 -2.87 4.73
N ASP A 358 -22.30 -2.50 5.97
CA ASP A 358 -22.33 -1.10 6.46
C ASP A 358 -21.39 -0.20 5.65
N ALA A 359 -20.23 -0.71 5.29
CA ALA A 359 -19.29 -0.01 4.43
C ALA A 359 -19.73 0.02 2.95
N GLY A 360 -20.71 -0.76 2.54
CA GLY A 360 -21.10 -0.93 1.13
C GLY A 360 -19.97 -1.45 0.26
N ALA A 361 -19.15 -2.37 0.79
CA ALA A 361 -18.07 -3.03 0.04
C ALA A 361 -18.63 -3.91 -1.08
N ARG A 362 -17.85 -4.11 -2.13
CA ARG A 362 -18.21 -4.98 -3.26
C ARG A 362 -17.21 -6.10 -3.41
#